data_9d4eddd48a2ddcf05b0ac591ea3fac63
#
_entry.id   9d4eddd48a2ddcf05b0ac591ea3fac63
#
_cell.length_a   1.000
_cell.length_b   1.000
_cell.length_c   1.000
_cell.angle_alpha   90.00
_cell.angle_beta   90.00
_cell.angle_gamma   90.00
#
_symmetry.space_group_name_H-M   'P 1'
#
loop_
_entity.id
_entity.type
_entity.pdbx_description
1 polymer ?
#
loop_
_entity_poly.entity_id
_entity_poly.type
_entity_poly.pdbx_seq_one_letter_code
_entity_poly.pdbx_strand_id
1 'polypeptide(L)'
;MGDEDKQFDATPQKLERARKEGQVVKSKDVSTALSLLIMFTFINMLAPIIWRLIVGLFKTLYEQIPNHTLDEIGLPYMFTVTVIPTVVIIGSILFVAAFVAIMGDFLQVGPLVATAPLVPKLDKLNPTKYFKNLFQVKTLFELGKNIVKVFILGLVGWTVYKAHLEAILGLAAIDNNFAVMIEFGKLIVEFIYKACIAFLVIAAADYGVTKWKFLKDQKMSFKEIKDEYKNSEGDPHVKAALRQRRMQMLQRGAMDSVAEADFVVRNPIHVACALKYDAETMQSPTLTCKGTELIAKQIIDIAIKHNVPVIDNPPVARALFRMVDLNQQIPPELYKAVAEILLFVYGLKKG
;
A
#
# COMPACT_ATOMS: atom_id res chain seq x y z
N MET A 1 25.29 -15.50 -2.30
CA MET A 1 24.41 -15.31 -3.47
C MET A 1 24.57 -13.86 -3.83
N GLY A 2 25.23 -13.60 -4.99
CA GLY A 2 25.61 -12.26 -5.39
C GLY A 2 24.40 -11.36 -5.60
N ASP A 3 24.60 -10.08 -5.41
CA ASP A 3 23.73 -9.02 -5.92
C ASP A 3 23.70 -9.17 -7.46
N GLU A 4 22.84 -10.06 -7.96
CA GLU A 4 22.43 -10.04 -9.35
C GLU A 4 21.92 -8.63 -9.61
N ASP A 5 22.54 -7.94 -10.54
CA ASP A 5 22.31 -6.54 -10.87
C ASP A 5 20.85 -6.11 -10.76
N LYS A 6 20.50 -5.48 -9.64
CA LYS A 6 19.22 -4.84 -9.42
C LYS A 6 19.15 -3.57 -10.28
N GLN A 7 18.87 -3.75 -11.57
CA GLN A 7 18.89 -2.68 -12.55
C GLN A 7 17.52 -2.02 -12.75
N PHE A 8 16.45 -2.75 -12.44
CA PHE A 8 15.08 -2.30 -12.71
C PHE A 8 14.49 -1.54 -11.52
N ASP A 9 13.70 -0.54 -11.80
CA ASP A 9 12.97 0.20 -10.77
C ASP A 9 11.90 -0.69 -10.13
N ALA A 10 11.61 -0.41 -8.86
CA ALA A 10 10.61 -1.16 -8.10
C ALA A 10 9.21 -0.99 -8.71
N THR A 11 8.48 -2.09 -8.82
CA THR A 11 7.07 -2.06 -9.21
C THR A 11 6.22 -1.37 -8.14
N PRO A 12 5.05 -0.79 -8.50
CA PRO A 12 4.12 -0.24 -7.52
C PRO A 12 3.72 -1.25 -6.45
N GLN A 13 3.62 -2.52 -6.82
CA GLN A 13 3.25 -3.61 -5.91
C GLN A 13 4.35 -3.88 -4.88
N LYS A 14 5.62 -3.87 -5.29
CA LYS A 14 6.76 -3.98 -4.37
C LYS A 14 6.81 -2.81 -3.39
N LEU A 15 6.59 -1.58 -3.87
CA LEU A 15 6.54 -0.39 -3.03
C LEU A 15 5.38 -0.44 -2.02
N GLU A 16 4.21 -0.93 -2.44
CA GLU A 16 3.07 -1.11 -1.54
C GLU A 16 3.35 -2.18 -0.47
N ARG A 17 3.99 -3.29 -0.85
CA ARG A 17 4.42 -4.33 0.10
C ARG A 17 5.43 -3.79 1.09
N ALA A 18 6.46 -3.08 0.62
CA ALA A 18 7.44 -2.41 1.48
C ALA A 18 6.76 -1.45 2.47
N ARG A 19 5.76 -0.69 2.00
CA ARG A 19 4.96 0.21 2.85
C ARG A 19 4.18 -0.57 3.93
N LYS A 20 3.53 -1.68 3.58
CA LYS A 20 2.82 -2.55 4.55
C LYS A 20 3.77 -3.17 5.58
N GLU A 21 5.02 -3.42 5.22
CA GLU A 21 6.08 -3.87 6.11
C GLU A 21 6.67 -2.75 6.98
N GLY A 22 6.22 -1.51 6.81
CA GLY A 22 6.72 -0.34 7.54
C GLY A 22 8.01 0.25 6.96
N GLN A 23 8.43 -0.18 5.78
CA GLN A 23 9.56 0.39 5.06
C GLN A 23 9.08 1.59 4.25
N VAL A 24 9.31 2.78 4.76
CA VAL A 24 8.86 4.04 4.16
C VAL A 24 9.98 5.06 4.10
N VAL A 25 9.87 6.01 3.17
CA VAL A 25 10.78 7.15 3.10
C VAL A 25 10.43 8.09 4.25
N LYS A 26 11.33 8.20 5.22
CA LYS A 26 11.20 9.11 6.37
C LYS A 26 12.56 9.71 6.70
N SER A 27 12.68 11.02 6.66
CA SER A 27 13.82 11.76 7.17
C SER A 27 13.52 12.27 8.57
N LYS A 28 14.34 11.89 9.54
CA LYS A 28 14.24 12.43 10.91
C LYS A 28 14.56 13.92 10.95
N ASP A 29 15.43 14.38 10.06
CA ASP A 29 15.85 15.77 9.99
C ASP A 29 14.68 16.70 9.59
N VAL A 30 13.79 16.24 8.71
CA VAL A 30 12.58 17.02 8.32
C VAL A 30 11.63 17.17 9.51
N SER A 31 11.29 16.07 10.20
CA SER A 31 10.43 16.13 11.39
C SER A 31 11.05 17.04 12.47
N THR A 32 12.37 16.95 12.69
CA THR A 32 13.08 17.76 13.68
C THR A 32 13.10 19.24 13.30
N ALA A 33 13.43 19.58 12.04
CA ALA A 33 13.49 20.97 11.58
C ALA A 33 12.11 21.66 11.63
N LEU A 34 11.06 20.96 11.22
CA LEU A 34 9.67 21.44 11.31
C LEU A 34 9.26 21.64 12.77
N SER A 35 9.57 20.66 13.64
CA SER A 35 9.26 20.75 15.06
C SER A 35 9.97 21.91 15.73
N LEU A 36 11.25 22.13 15.45
CA LEU A 36 12.00 23.25 15.98
C LEU A 36 11.42 24.59 15.55
N LEU A 37 11.13 24.77 14.25
CA LEU A 37 10.58 26.02 13.74
C LEU A 37 9.21 26.34 14.35
N ILE A 38 8.30 25.37 14.36
CA ILE A 38 6.93 25.57 14.87
C ILE A 38 6.96 25.80 16.38
N MET A 39 7.71 24.97 17.11
CA MET A 39 7.82 25.10 18.58
C MET A 39 8.44 26.44 18.98
N PHE A 40 9.50 26.84 18.30
CA PHE A 40 10.13 28.13 18.60
C PHE A 40 9.20 29.30 18.28
N THR A 41 8.50 29.25 17.15
CA THR A 41 7.50 30.26 16.79
C THR A 41 6.38 30.34 17.83
N PHE A 42 5.90 29.17 18.28
CA PHE A 42 4.88 29.10 19.32
C PHE A 42 5.35 29.66 20.67
N ILE A 43 6.56 29.28 21.11
CA ILE A 43 7.15 29.81 22.36
C ILE A 43 7.35 31.31 22.24
N ASN A 44 7.85 31.80 21.10
CA ASN A 44 8.05 33.25 20.89
C ASN A 44 6.73 34.02 20.92
N MET A 45 5.64 33.43 20.38
CA MET A 45 4.30 34.01 20.46
C MET A 45 3.76 34.04 21.92
N LEU A 46 4.05 32.99 22.70
CA LEU A 46 3.66 32.90 24.11
C LEU A 46 4.55 33.76 25.05
N ALA A 47 5.75 34.12 24.64
CA ALA A 47 6.72 34.84 25.49
C ALA A 47 6.14 36.10 26.18
N PRO A 48 5.37 36.99 25.53
CA PRO A 48 4.76 38.13 26.20
C PRO A 48 3.70 37.73 27.25
N ILE A 49 3.01 36.61 27.03
CA ILE A 49 2.01 36.10 27.98
C ILE A 49 2.72 35.51 29.19
N ILE A 50 3.74 34.68 28.96
CA ILE A 50 4.57 34.09 30.01
C ILE A 50 5.21 35.19 30.87
N TRP A 51 5.78 36.21 30.20
CA TRP A 51 6.37 37.34 30.89
C TRP A 51 5.38 38.08 31.81
N ARG A 52 4.19 38.39 31.29
CA ARG A 52 3.13 39.05 32.09
C ARG A 52 2.70 38.19 33.28
N LEU A 53 2.60 36.91 33.13
CA LEU A 53 2.23 35.99 34.21
C LEU A 53 3.34 35.93 35.27
N ILE A 54 4.61 35.83 34.86
CA ILE A 54 5.75 35.83 35.79
C ILE A 54 5.81 37.13 36.57
N VAL A 55 5.77 38.29 35.89
CA VAL A 55 5.80 39.60 36.54
C VAL A 55 4.58 39.79 37.45
N GLY A 56 3.38 39.39 36.99
CA GLY A 56 2.17 39.44 37.81
C GLY A 56 2.28 38.60 39.07
N LEU A 57 2.83 37.39 38.96
CA LEU A 57 3.08 36.50 40.10
C LEU A 57 4.03 37.15 41.12
N PHE A 58 5.19 37.64 40.66
CA PHE A 58 6.14 38.31 41.54
C PHE A 58 5.51 39.52 42.19
N LYS A 59 4.80 40.37 41.46
CA LYS A 59 4.11 41.54 41.99
C LYS A 59 3.12 41.15 43.09
N THR A 60 2.28 40.14 42.85
CA THR A 60 1.31 39.65 43.82
C THR A 60 2.01 39.12 45.06
N LEU A 61 3.09 38.36 44.94
CA LEU A 61 3.85 37.84 46.07
C LEU A 61 4.50 38.98 46.88
N TYR A 62 5.12 39.96 46.23
CA TYR A 62 5.76 41.10 46.89
C TYR A 62 4.75 41.99 47.62
N GLU A 63 3.58 42.24 47.06
CA GLU A 63 2.52 43.04 47.67
C GLU A 63 1.93 42.38 48.93
N GLN A 64 2.05 41.04 49.04
CA GLN A 64 1.54 40.29 50.20
C GLN A 64 2.54 40.18 51.37
N ILE A 65 3.84 40.33 51.13
CA ILE A 65 4.89 40.22 52.16
C ILE A 65 4.66 41.19 53.36
N PRO A 66 4.30 42.49 53.15
CA PRO A 66 4.16 43.43 54.26
C PRO A 66 2.85 43.21 55.04
N ASN A 67 1.83 42.64 54.50
CA ASN A 67 0.45 42.70 55.02
C ASN A 67 -0.09 41.42 55.64
N HIS A 68 0.54 40.25 55.36
CA HIS A 68 0.00 38.97 55.82
C HIS A 68 1.10 37.99 56.24
N THR A 69 0.85 37.25 57.30
CA THR A 69 1.62 36.06 57.63
C THR A 69 1.31 34.99 56.59
N LEU A 70 2.27 34.13 56.28
CA LEU A 70 2.13 33.02 55.31
C LEU A 70 0.92 32.11 55.55
N ASP A 71 0.41 32.07 56.80
CA ASP A 71 -0.74 31.32 57.22
C ASP A 71 -2.08 31.93 56.76
N GLU A 72 -2.13 33.24 56.48
CA GLU A 72 -3.34 33.94 56.00
C GLU A 72 -3.48 33.94 54.49
N ILE A 73 -2.38 33.76 53.74
CA ILE A 73 -2.40 33.54 52.31
C ILE A 73 -2.70 32.07 52.08
N GLY A 74 -3.96 31.71 52.14
CA GLY A 74 -4.36 30.30 52.10
C GLY A 74 -3.72 29.53 50.91
N LEU A 75 -3.22 28.33 51.18
CA LEU A 75 -2.70 27.39 50.18
C LEU A 75 -3.54 27.32 48.88
N PRO A 76 -4.90 27.39 48.94
CA PRO A 76 -5.74 27.41 47.73
C PRO A 76 -5.48 28.62 46.81
N TYR A 77 -5.23 29.79 47.36
CA TYR A 77 -4.96 30.98 46.57
C TYR A 77 -3.60 30.88 45.85
N MET A 78 -2.55 30.47 46.59
CA MET A 78 -1.23 30.21 45.99
C MET A 78 -1.30 29.18 44.89
N PHE A 79 -2.10 28.13 45.08
CA PHE A 79 -2.29 27.10 44.09
C PHE A 79 -2.98 27.64 42.82
N THR A 80 -4.03 28.43 42.95
CA THR A 80 -4.75 29.00 41.79
C THR A 80 -3.91 30.01 41.03
N VAL A 81 -3.15 30.85 41.69
CA VAL A 81 -2.37 31.92 41.05
C VAL A 81 -1.07 31.39 40.43
N THR A 82 -0.48 30.32 40.98
CA THR A 82 0.81 29.79 40.54
C THR A 82 0.69 28.53 39.71
N VAL A 83 0.02 27.52 40.27
CA VAL A 83 0.01 26.16 39.66
C VAL A 83 -0.85 26.10 38.41
N ILE A 84 -2.07 26.67 38.44
CA ILE A 84 -2.98 26.59 37.30
C ILE A 84 -2.37 27.26 36.03
N PRO A 85 -1.90 28.52 36.05
CA PRO A 85 -1.26 29.15 34.89
C PRO A 85 -0.05 28.36 34.40
N THR A 86 0.79 27.87 35.35
CA THR A 86 1.97 27.07 34.99
C THR A 86 1.60 25.79 34.27
N VAL A 87 0.61 25.04 34.76
CA VAL A 87 0.12 23.81 34.14
C VAL A 87 -0.48 24.11 32.77
N VAL A 88 -1.24 25.18 32.60
CA VAL A 88 -1.82 25.58 31.31
C VAL A 88 -0.73 25.91 30.29
N ILE A 89 0.31 26.66 30.67
CA ILE A 89 1.43 27.03 29.80
C ILE A 89 2.21 25.77 29.41
N ILE A 90 2.64 24.97 30.38
CA ILE A 90 3.39 23.74 30.13
C ILE A 90 2.55 22.77 29.31
N GLY A 91 1.28 22.58 29.66
CA GLY A 91 0.35 21.72 28.94
C GLY A 91 0.16 22.13 27.47
N SER A 92 0.06 23.45 27.21
CA SER A 92 -0.05 23.96 25.84
C SER A 92 1.21 23.69 25.00
N ILE A 93 2.40 23.90 25.62
CA ILE A 93 3.68 23.58 24.95
C ILE A 93 3.81 22.10 24.65
N LEU A 94 3.51 21.24 25.63
CA LEU A 94 3.56 19.79 25.42
C LEU A 94 2.55 19.31 24.37
N PHE A 95 1.34 19.88 24.39
CA PHE A 95 0.32 19.57 23.40
C PHE A 95 0.78 19.91 21.99
N VAL A 96 1.29 21.13 21.79
CA VAL A 96 1.81 21.56 20.47
C VAL A 96 3.01 20.71 20.06
N ALA A 97 3.93 20.40 20.98
CA ALA A 97 5.08 19.55 20.70
C ALA A 97 4.65 18.15 20.23
N ALA A 98 3.71 17.52 20.92
CA ALA A 98 3.17 16.22 20.53
C ALA A 98 2.45 16.29 19.18
N PHE A 99 1.62 17.32 18.98
CA PHE A 99 0.89 17.54 17.74
C PHE A 99 1.83 17.71 16.56
N VAL A 100 2.85 18.57 16.69
CA VAL A 100 3.82 18.83 15.61
C VAL A 100 4.67 17.58 15.30
N ALA A 101 5.07 16.83 16.33
CA ALA A 101 5.81 15.59 16.14
C ALA A 101 5.00 14.57 15.36
N ILE A 102 3.72 14.36 15.71
CA ILE A 102 2.82 13.46 15.01
C ILE A 102 2.58 13.95 13.58
N MET A 103 2.30 15.25 13.40
CA MET A 103 2.04 15.83 12.07
C MET A 103 3.27 15.81 11.18
N GLY A 104 4.46 16.04 11.72
CA GLY A 104 5.71 15.97 10.95
C GLY A 104 5.98 14.58 10.36
N ASP A 105 5.65 13.53 11.10
CA ASP A 105 5.74 12.16 10.62
C ASP A 105 4.58 11.82 9.64
N PHE A 106 3.37 12.25 9.98
CA PHE A 106 2.18 12.02 9.15
C PHE A 106 2.28 12.66 7.76
N LEU A 107 2.81 13.88 7.67
CA LEU A 107 3.01 14.57 6.38
C LEU A 107 4.04 13.87 5.48
N GLN A 108 5.03 13.18 6.05
CA GLN A 108 6.02 12.46 5.27
C GLN A 108 5.52 11.09 4.80
N VAL A 109 4.80 10.35 5.64
CA VAL A 109 4.47 8.93 5.43
C VAL A 109 2.99 8.72 5.12
N GLY A 110 2.13 9.65 5.56
CA GLY A 110 0.68 9.48 5.53
C GLY A 110 0.17 8.46 6.56
N PRO A 111 -1.12 8.14 6.52
CA PRO A 111 -1.69 7.13 7.41
C PRO A 111 -1.12 5.75 7.09
N LEU A 112 -0.45 5.14 8.05
CA LEU A 112 0.17 3.83 7.92
C LEU A 112 0.05 3.05 9.23
N VAL A 113 -0.53 1.85 9.14
CA VAL A 113 -0.52 0.87 10.23
C VAL A 113 0.30 -0.33 9.78
N ALA A 114 1.53 -0.43 10.29
CA ALA A 114 2.41 -1.55 10.02
C ALA A 114 2.56 -2.40 11.28
N THR A 115 2.17 -3.67 11.21
CA THR A 115 2.26 -4.61 12.34
C THR A 115 3.62 -5.33 12.40
N ALA A 116 4.31 -5.44 11.27
CA ALA A 116 5.60 -6.15 11.18
C ALA A 116 6.70 -5.60 12.11
N PRO A 117 6.84 -4.28 12.34
CA PRO A 117 7.82 -3.75 13.29
C PRO A 117 7.49 -4.00 14.76
N LEU A 118 6.22 -4.32 15.09
CA LEU A 118 5.76 -4.55 16.47
C LEU A 118 6.13 -5.93 17.01
N VAL A 119 6.48 -6.86 16.13
CA VAL A 119 6.92 -8.21 16.55
C VAL A 119 8.26 -8.08 17.26
N PRO A 120 8.37 -8.49 18.54
CA PRO A 120 9.62 -8.43 19.27
C PRO A 120 10.66 -9.37 18.66
N LYS A 121 11.81 -8.81 18.28
CA LYS A 121 12.94 -9.56 17.73
C LYS A 121 14.06 -9.56 18.78
N LEU A 122 14.32 -10.71 19.40
CA LEU A 122 15.38 -10.89 20.37
C LEU A 122 16.78 -10.52 19.83
N ASP A 123 16.97 -10.66 18.54
CA ASP A 123 18.16 -10.21 17.82
C ASP A 123 18.51 -8.73 17.99
N LYS A 124 17.54 -7.88 18.31
CA LYS A 124 17.76 -6.44 18.56
C LYS A 124 18.35 -6.17 19.95
N LEU A 125 18.29 -7.12 20.85
CA LEU A 125 18.82 -7.02 22.22
C LEU A 125 20.26 -7.45 22.32
N ASN A 126 20.89 -7.96 21.25
CA ASN A 126 22.26 -8.44 21.26
C ASN A 126 23.26 -7.26 21.31
N PRO A 127 24.01 -7.08 22.40
CA PRO A 127 24.95 -5.95 22.56
C PRO A 127 26.10 -6.00 21.55
N THR A 128 26.53 -7.19 21.13
CA THR A 128 27.61 -7.32 20.14
C THR A 128 27.22 -6.76 18.77
N LYS A 129 25.96 -6.92 18.38
CA LYS A 129 25.42 -6.29 17.16
C LYS A 129 25.40 -4.76 17.29
N TYR A 130 25.10 -4.23 18.47
CA TYR A 130 25.10 -2.79 18.72
C TYR A 130 26.49 -2.18 18.50
N PHE A 131 27.52 -2.76 19.13
CA PHE A 131 28.91 -2.30 18.95
C PHE A 131 29.38 -2.42 17.50
N LYS A 132 29.06 -3.51 16.81
CA LYS A 132 29.39 -3.68 15.39
C LYS A 132 28.70 -2.63 14.50
N ASN A 133 27.48 -2.24 14.84
CA ASN A 133 26.72 -1.23 14.09
C ASN A 133 27.29 0.18 14.28
N LEU A 134 27.92 0.50 15.41
CA LEU A 134 28.57 1.79 15.63
C LEU A 134 29.69 2.10 14.62
N PHE A 135 30.39 1.07 14.17
CA PHE A 135 31.50 1.20 13.21
C PHE A 135 31.08 0.91 11.75
N GLN A 136 29.78 0.84 11.48
CA GLN A 136 29.30 0.69 10.10
C GLN A 136 29.45 1.99 9.32
N VAL A 137 29.70 1.89 8.03
CA VAL A 137 29.79 3.02 7.08
C VAL A 137 28.58 3.94 7.19
N LYS A 138 27.41 3.36 7.46
CA LYS A 138 26.16 4.12 7.65
C LYS A 138 26.25 5.08 8.84
N THR A 139 26.77 4.63 9.97
CA THR A 139 26.92 5.43 11.20
C THR A 139 27.96 6.53 11.02
N LEU A 140 29.09 6.20 10.34
CA LEU A 140 30.12 7.20 9.99
C LEU A 140 29.55 8.28 9.06
N PHE A 141 28.70 7.91 8.11
CA PHE A 141 28.05 8.87 7.22
C PHE A 141 27.07 9.79 7.99
N GLU A 142 26.30 9.25 8.96
CA GLU A 142 25.44 10.03 9.83
C GLU A 142 26.25 10.99 10.72
N LEU A 143 27.41 10.54 11.25
CA LEU A 143 28.33 11.38 11.98
C LEU A 143 28.82 12.56 11.12
N GLY A 144 29.26 12.28 9.89
CA GLY A 144 29.69 13.31 8.93
C GLY A 144 28.60 14.36 8.68
N LYS A 145 27.35 13.93 8.48
CA LYS A 145 26.20 14.84 8.34
C LYS A 145 26.04 15.74 9.58
N ASN A 146 26.17 15.17 10.77
CA ASN A 146 26.03 15.93 12.01
C ASN A 146 27.15 16.96 12.18
N ILE A 147 28.38 16.63 11.81
CA ILE A 147 29.50 17.60 11.80
C ILE A 147 29.21 18.75 10.84
N VAL A 148 28.71 18.48 9.63
CA VAL A 148 28.31 19.51 8.68
C VAL A 148 27.21 20.41 9.24
N LYS A 149 26.21 19.85 9.95
CA LYS A 149 25.16 20.63 10.61
C LYS A 149 25.73 21.60 11.67
N VAL A 150 26.62 21.08 12.51
CA VAL A 150 27.29 21.94 13.55
C VAL A 150 28.10 23.05 12.90
N PHE A 151 28.82 22.75 11.81
CA PHE A 151 29.59 23.74 11.06
C PHE A 151 28.67 24.83 10.46
N ILE A 152 27.55 24.44 9.84
CA ILE A 152 26.57 25.39 9.28
C ILE A 152 25.96 26.26 10.38
N LEU A 153 25.62 25.68 11.55
CA LEU A 153 25.17 26.46 12.72
C LEU A 153 26.20 27.45 13.19
N GLY A 154 27.47 27.05 13.24
CA GLY A 154 28.58 27.95 13.57
C GLY A 154 28.69 29.11 12.59
N LEU A 155 28.52 28.85 11.29
CA LEU A 155 28.50 29.88 10.26
C LEU A 155 27.30 30.83 10.42
N VAL A 156 26.11 30.32 10.72
CA VAL A 156 24.91 31.13 11.00
C VAL A 156 25.18 32.01 12.21
N GLY A 157 25.70 31.45 13.32
CA GLY A 157 26.07 32.20 14.51
C GLY A 157 27.09 33.30 14.20
N TRP A 158 28.10 32.98 13.43
CA TRP A 158 29.10 33.93 12.99
C TRP A 158 28.53 35.09 12.16
N THR A 159 27.60 34.79 11.24
CA THR A 159 26.95 35.85 10.43
C THR A 159 26.09 36.77 11.27
N VAL A 160 25.32 36.22 12.24
CA VAL A 160 24.52 37.03 13.19
C VAL A 160 25.42 37.84 14.07
N TYR A 161 26.48 37.25 14.65
CA TYR A 161 27.45 37.96 15.48
C TYR A 161 28.08 39.14 14.73
N LYS A 162 28.58 38.92 13.49
CA LYS A 162 29.16 39.99 12.68
C LYS A 162 28.16 41.11 12.37
N ALA A 163 26.92 40.73 12.01
CA ALA A 163 25.90 41.72 11.65
C ALA A 163 25.51 42.63 12.83
N HIS A 164 25.61 42.13 14.05
CA HIS A 164 25.20 42.87 15.26
C HIS A 164 26.33 43.21 16.20
N LEU A 165 27.61 43.14 15.75
CA LEU A 165 28.76 43.39 16.60
C LEU A 165 28.71 44.78 17.24
N GLU A 166 28.39 45.82 16.48
CA GLU A 166 28.26 47.19 16.98
C GLU A 166 27.14 47.33 18.01
N ALA A 167 25.98 46.69 17.73
CA ALA A 167 24.85 46.67 18.66
C ALA A 167 25.22 45.94 19.95
N ILE A 168 25.92 44.80 19.87
CA ILE A 168 26.37 44.02 21.04
C ILE A 168 27.36 44.86 21.89
N LEU A 169 28.32 45.54 21.25
CA LEU A 169 29.25 46.43 21.95
C LEU A 169 28.53 47.63 22.56
N GLY A 170 27.52 48.16 21.87
CA GLY A 170 26.68 49.26 22.36
C GLY A 170 25.82 48.89 23.58
N LEU A 171 25.51 47.60 23.80
CA LEU A 171 24.77 47.18 24.99
C LEU A 171 25.46 47.58 26.32
N ALA A 172 26.79 47.65 26.32
CA ALA A 172 27.57 48.06 27.47
C ALA A 172 27.36 49.54 27.87
N ALA A 173 26.87 50.37 26.95
CA ALA A 173 26.61 51.80 27.19
C ALA A 173 25.13 52.09 27.57
N ILE A 174 24.28 51.07 27.69
CA ILE A 174 22.88 51.22 28.04
C ILE A 174 22.72 51.09 29.56
N ASP A 175 22.32 52.16 30.21
CA ASP A 175 22.08 52.17 31.68
C ASP A 175 20.83 51.38 32.10
N ASN A 176 19.98 51.00 31.17
CA ASN A 176 18.74 50.30 31.46
C ASN A 176 18.86 48.76 31.17
N ASN A 177 18.98 47.96 32.23
CA ASN A 177 19.10 46.51 32.17
C ASN A 177 17.94 45.84 31.39
N PHE A 178 16.74 46.41 31.45
CA PHE A 178 15.58 45.88 30.73
C PHE A 178 15.70 46.11 29.22
N ALA A 179 16.21 47.26 28.79
CA ALA A 179 16.50 47.54 27.38
C ALA A 179 17.59 46.60 26.83
N VAL A 180 18.64 46.36 27.62
CA VAL A 180 19.68 45.36 27.27
C VAL A 180 19.10 43.99 27.06
N MET A 181 18.21 43.54 27.95
CA MET A 181 17.55 42.22 27.84
C MET A 181 16.68 42.12 26.59
N ILE A 182 15.94 43.16 26.21
CA ILE A 182 15.13 43.19 25.00
C ILE A 182 16.00 43.08 23.75
N GLU A 183 17.06 43.87 23.64
CA GLU A 183 17.97 43.87 22.50
C GLU A 183 18.66 42.49 22.36
N PHE A 184 19.15 41.93 23.47
CA PHE A 184 19.75 40.61 23.47
C PHE A 184 18.73 39.53 23.07
N GLY A 185 17.47 39.65 23.55
CA GLY A 185 16.37 38.78 23.16
C GLY A 185 16.11 38.79 21.65
N LYS A 186 16.14 39.97 21.00
CA LYS A 186 15.99 40.08 19.53
C LYS A 186 17.09 39.33 18.78
N LEU A 187 18.34 39.45 19.25
CA LEU A 187 19.47 38.73 18.65
C LEU A 187 19.31 37.22 18.73
N ILE A 188 18.87 36.72 19.88
CA ILE A 188 18.60 35.28 20.08
C ILE A 188 17.49 34.81 19.13
N VAL A 189 16.40 35.57 19.05
CA VAL A 189 15.26 35.25 18.18
C VAL A 189 15.70 35.19 16.71
N GLU A 190 16.46 36.17 16.26
CA GLU A 190 17.01 36.24 14.90
C GLU A 190 17.93 35.05 14.61
N PHE A 191 18.85 34.74 15.53
CA PHE A 191 19.75 33.60 15.41
C PHE A 191 18.95 32.28 15.25
N ILE A 192 17.95 32.05 16.09
CA ILE A 192 17.18 30.85 16.10
C ILE A 192 16.38 30.71 14.79
N TYR A 193 15.72 31.78 14.28
CA TYR A 193 15.02 31.72 13.00
C TYR A 193 15.96 31.44 11.84
N LYS A 194 17.13 32.07 11.77
CA LYS A 194 18.13 31.77 10.75
C LYS A 194 18.65 30.34 10.84
N ALA A 195 18.86 29.83 12.04
CA ALA A 195 19.24 28.45 12.30
C ALA A 195 18.13 27.48 11.84
N CYS A 196 16.87 27.75 12.17
CA CYS A 196 15.74 26.94 11.74
C CYS A 196 15.63 26.88 10.21
N ILE A 197 15.79 28.01 9.53
CA ILE A 197 15.78 28.07 8.05
C ILE A 197 16.95 27.24 7.49
N ALA A 198 18.16 27.39 8.03
CA ALA A 198 19.30 26.59 7.61
C ALA A 198 19.05 25.08 7.80
N PHE A 199 18.46 24.70 8.94
CA PHE A 199 18.06 23.29 9.20
C PHE A 199 17.01 22.79 8.23
N LEU A 200 16.02 23.61 7.83
CA LEU A 200 15.03 23.21 6.83
C LEU A 200 15.68 22.92 5.47
N VAL A 201 16.65 23.72 5.05
CA VAL A 201 17.39 23.48 3.79
C VAL A 201 18.16 22.15 3.87
N ILE A 202 18.86 21.91 4.99
CA ILE A 202 19.59 20.66 5.23
C ILE A 202 18.62 19.46 5.24
N ALA A 203 17.48 19.60 5.91
CA ALA A 203 16.47 18.56 6.02
C ALA A 203 15.85 18.21 4.66
N ALA A 204 15.61 19.21 3.80
CA ALA A 204 15.14 18.99 2.43
C ALA A 204 16.16 18.19 1.61
N ALA A 205 17.45 18.53 1.71
CA ALA A 205 18.53 17.80 1.06
C ALA A 205 18.64 16.35 1.61
N ASP A 206 18.55 16.18 2.95
CA ASP A 206 18.58 14.84 3.57
C ASP A 206 17.38 13.97 3.12
N TYR A 207 16.19 14.56 3.00
CA TYR A 207 15.01 13.87 2.49
C TYR A 207 15.23 13.38 1.06
N GLY A 208 15.81 14.20 0.19
CA GLY A 208 16.16 13.83 -1.17
C GLY A 208 17.11 12.63 -1.22
N VAL A 209 18.18 12.67 -0.42
CA VAL A 209 19.15 11.56 -0.31
C VAL A 209 18.50 10.30 0.26
N THR A 210 17.67 10.44 1.28
CA THR A 210 16.96 9.32 1.91
C THR A 210 15.99 8.67 0.92
N LYS A 211 15.24 9.47 0.16
CA LYS A 211 14.34 8.99 -0.90
C LYS A 211 15.11 8.27 -2.00
N TRP A 212 16.21 8.83 -2.46
CA TRP A 212 17.05 8.20 -3.48
C TRP A 212 17.60 6.85 -3.01
N LYS A 213 18.13 6.78 -1.77
CA LYS A 213 18.61 5.53 -1.18
C LYS A 213 17.49 4.50 -1.07
N PHE A 214 16.33 4.89 -0.56
CA PHE A 214 15.17 4.01 -0.46
C PHE A 214 14.79 3.40 -1.81
N LEU A 215 14.68 4.24 -2.85
CA LEU A 215 14.34 3.76 -4.19
C LEU A 215 15.44 2.84 -4.76
N LYS A 216 16.72 3.15 -4.49
CA LYS A 216 17.83 2.29 -4.88
C LYS A 216 17.78 0.93 -4.18
N ASP A 217 17.48 0.89 -2.89
CA ASP A 217 17.37 -0.34 -2.10
C ASP A 217 16.17 -1.20 -2.54
N GLN A 218 15.13 -0.57 -3.10
CA GLN A 218 13.94 -1.24 -3.62
C GLN A 218 14.09 -1.71 -5.09
N LYS A 219 15.19 -1.43 -5.77
CA LYS A 219 15.41 -1.91 -7.13
C LYS A 219 15.30 -3.43 -7.22
N MET A 220 14.90 -3.92 -8.39
CA MET A 220 14.58 -5.31 -8.66
C MET A 220 15.54 -5.94 -9.67
N SER A 221 15.78 -7.24 -9.51
CA SER A 221 16.38 -8.05 -10.56
C SER A 221 15.29 -8.47 -11.57
N PHE A 222 15.71 -8.87 -12.77
CA PHE A 222 14.78 -9.41 -13.78
C PHE A 222 13.98 -10.62 -13.25
N LYS A 223 14.62 -11.45 -12.45
CA LYS A 223 13.99 -12.61 -11.83
C LYS A 223 12.89 -12.21 -10.85
N GLU A 224 13.17 -11.22 -9.97
CA GLU A 224 12.16 -10.70 -9.03
C GLU A 224 10.93 -10.16 -9.76
N ILE A 225 11.11 -9.41 -10.86
CA ILE A 225 9.99 -8.89 -11.67
C ILE A 225 9.16 -10.03 -12.25
N LYS A 226 9.84 -11.04 -12.80
CA LYS A 226 9.17 -12.22 -13.38
C LYS A 226 8.37 -13.00 -12.33
N ASP A 227 8.94 -13.16 -11.13
CA ASP A 227 8.28 -13.86 -10.03
C ASP A 227 7.10 -13.05 -9.49
N GLU A 228 7.21 -11.72 -9.41
CA GLU A 228 6.13 -10.84 -9.01
C GLU A 228 4.97 -10.86 -10.03
N TYR A 229 5.29 -10.84 -11.32
CA TYR A 229 4.30 -10.98 -12.39
C TYR A 229 3.54 -12.32 -12.29
N LYS A 230 4.27 -13.42 -12.06
CA LYS A 230 3.64 -14.74 -11.84
C LYS A 230 2.74 -14.76 -10.60
N ASN A 231 3.16 -14.09 -9.52
CA ASN A 231 2.39 -14.04 -8.27
C ASN A 231 1.11 -13.19 -8.41
N SER A 232 1.13 -12.15 -9.25
CA SER A 232 -0.01 -11.26 -9.44
C SER A 232 -1.00 -11.76 -10.48
N GLU A 233 -0.52 -12.27 -11.62
CA GLU A 233 -1.38 -12.71 -12.71
C GLU A 233 -1.56 -14.23 -12.79
N GLY A 234 -0.80 -14.98 -12.00
CA GLY A 234 -0.74 -16.44 -12.06
C GLY A 234 0.23 -16.94 -13.13
N ASP A 235 0.71 -18.16 -12.94
CA ASP A 235 1.64 -18.78 -13.90
C ASP A 235 0.92 -19.06 -15.23
N PRO A 236 1.42 -18.55 -16.37
CA PRO A 236 0.82 -18.81 -17.68
C PRO A 236 0.68 -20.31 -18.00
N HIS A 237 1.61 -21.14 -17.52
CA HIS A 237 1.54 -22.60 -17.72
C HIS A 237 0.37 -23.21 -16.96
N VAL A 238 0.10 -22.75 -15.73
CA VAL A 238 -1.04 -23.21 -14.93
C VAL A 238 -2.35 -22.78 -15.57
N LYS A 239 -2.45 -21.54 -16.06
CA LYS A 239 -3.63 -21.07 -16.81
C LYS A 239 -3.87 -21.89 -18.07
N ALA A 240 -2.82 -22.20 -18.83
CA ALA A 240 -2.92 -23.01 -20.02
C ALA A 240 -3.35 -24.45 -19.68
N ALA A 241 -2.76 -25.07 -18.66
CA ALA A 241 -3.13 -26.41 -18.20
C ALA A 241 -4.58 -26.48 -17.69
N LEU A 242 -5.05 -25.47 -16.96
CA LEU A 242 -6.45 -25.38 -16.53
C LEU A 242 -7.40 -25.24 -17.72
N ARG A 243 -7.04 -24.40 -18.71
CA ARG A 243 -7.84 -24.27 -19.95
C ARG A 243 -7.92 -25.60 -20.71
N GLN A 244 -6.80 -26.29 -20.84
CA GLN A 244 -6.75 -27.60 -21.50
C GLN A 244 -7.57 -28.65 -20.75
N ARG A 245 -7.46 -28.72 -19.41
CA ARG A 245 -8.30 -29.64 -18.61
C ARG A 245 -9.78 -29.32 -18.72
N ARG A 246 -10.15 -28.05 -18.72
CA ARG A 246 -11.54 -27.62 -18.91
C ARG A 246 -12.09 -28.06 -20.26
N MET A 247 -11.30 -27.91 -21.33
CA MET A 247 -11.66 -28.41 -22.65
C MET A 247 -11.84 -29.93 -22.67
N GLN A 248 -10.91 -30.66 -22.04
CA GLN A 248 -11.02 -32.14 -21.96
C GLN A 248 -12.25 -32.59 -21.17
N MET A 249 -12.61 -31.89 -20.06
CA MET A 249 -13.82 -32.20 -19.30
C MET A 249 -15.10 -31.93 -20.10
N LEU A 250 -15.17 -30.84 -20.85
CA LEU A 250 -16.29 -30.51 -21.72
C LEU A 250 -16.44 -31.56 -22.86
N GLN A 251 -15.33 -31.99 -23.44
CA GLN A 251 -15.33 -33.05 -24.45
C GLN A 251 -15.81 -34.39 -23.88
N ARG A 252 -15.35 -34.79 -22.68
CA ARG A 252 -15.80 -36.04 -22.04
C ARG A 252 -17.29 -36.00 -21.72
N GLY A 253 -17.82 -34.94 -21.14
CA GLY A 253 -19.25 -34.81 -20.86
C GLY A 253 -20.10 -34.85 -22.14
N ALA A 254 -19.61 -34.26 -23.24
CA ALA A 254 -20.29 -34.36 -24.53
C ALA A 254 -20.22 -35.78 -25.10
N MET A 255 -19.15 -36.53 -24.86
CA MET A 255 -19.02 -37.93 -25.31
C MET A 255 -19.89 -38.89 -24.49
N ASP A 256 -20.03 -38.68 -23.18
CA ASP A 256 -20.91 -39.46 -22.32
C ASP A 256 -22.38 -39.34 -22.77
N SER A 257 -22.80 -38.15 -23.24
CA SER A 257 -24.16 -37.93 -23.75
C SER A 257 -24.44 -38.66 -25.10
N VAL A 258 -23.41 -39.10 -25.83
CA VAL A 258 -23.59 -39.96 -27.01
C VAL A 258 -24.05 -41.38 -26.63
N ALA A 259 -23.56 -41.92 -25.52
CA ALA A 259 -23.95 -43.22 -25.01
C ALA A 259 -25.44 -43.27 -24.58
N GLU A 260 -25.99 -42.13 -24.20
CA GLU A 260 -27.40 -41.95 -23.82
C GLU A 260 -28.31 -41.53 -24.98
N ALA A 261 -27.74 -41.29 -26.14
CA ALA A 261 -28.51 -40.89 -27.32
C ALA A 261 -29.31 -42.07 -27.90
N ASP A 262 -30.45 -41.79 -28.51
CA ASP A 262 -31.27 -42.81 -29.18
C ASP A 262 -30.79 -43.16 -30.57
N PHE A 263 -30.16 -42.21 -31.24
CA PHE A 263 -29.56 -42.40 -32.56
C PHE A 263 -28.56 -41.32 -32.90
N VAL A 264 -27.65 -41.60 -33.83
CA VAL A 264 -26.69 -40.66 -34.40
C VAL A 264 -26.96 -40.50 -35.88
N VAL A 265 -27.03 -39.25 -36.34
CA VAL A 265 -27.11 -38.95 -37.79
C VAL A 265 -25.75 -38.44 -38.22
N ARG A 266 -25.19 -39.07 -39.26
CA ARG A 266 -23.86 -38.71 -39.77
C ARG A 266 -23.87 -38.33 -41.25
N ASN A 267 -22.94 -37.43 -41.57
CA ASN A 267 -22.39 -37.29 -42.93
C ASN A 267 -21.00 -37.97 -42.90
N PRO A 268 -20.79 -39.07 -43.64
CA PRO A 268 -19.53 -39.80 -43.56
C PRO A 268 -18.31 -38.89 -43.58
N ILE A 269 -17.41 -39.10 -42.59
CA ILE A 269 -16.14 -38.37 -42.40
C ILE A 269 -16.28 -36.91 -41.92
N HIS A 270 -17.39 -36.20 -42.18
CA HIS A 270 -17.46 -34.76 -41.98
C HIS A 270 -18.21 -34.28 -40.72
N VAL A 271 -19.37 -34.88 -40.45
CA VAL A 271 -20.25 -34.42 -39.37
C VAL A 271 -20.96 -35.61 -38.72
N ALA A 272 -21.09 -35.58 -37.39
CA ALA A 272 -21.96 -36.48 -36.65
C ALA A 272 -22.76 -35.68 -35.59
N CYS A 273 -24.03 -36.01 -35.45
CA CYS A 273 -24.98 -35.41 -34.52
C CYS A 273 -25.71 -36.51 -33.76
N ALA A 274 -25.61 -36.53 -32.43
CA ALA A 274 -26.33 -37.46 -31.57
C ALA A 274 -27.60 -36.80 -31.06
N LEU A 275 -28.71 -37.52 -31.13
CA LEU A 275 -30.03 -37.02 -30.72
C LEU A 275 -30.63 -37.98 -29.70
N LYS A 276 -31.34 -37.38 -28.74
CA LYS A 276 -32.14 -38.06 -27.72
C LYS A 276 -33.62 -37.71 -27.94
N TYR A 277 -34.48 -38.69 -27.91
CA TYR A 277 -35.91 -38.48 -28.01
C TYR A 277 -36.67 -39.43 -27.11
N ASP A 278 -37.47 -38.89 -26.23
CA ASP A 278 -38.39 -39.61 -25.38
C ASP A 278 -39.82 -39.19 -25.71
N ALA A 279 -40.62 -40.11 -26.23
CA ALA A 279 -41.98 -39.84 -26.66
C ALA A 279 -42.93 -39.41 -25.52
N GLU A 280 -42.60 -39.77 -24.25
CA GLU A 280 -43.45 -39.46 -23.10
C GLU A 280 -43.14 -38.07 -22.53
N THR A 281 -41.89 -37.61 -22.63
CA THR A 281 -41.43 -36.38 -21.96
C THR A 281 -41.02 -35.25 -22.90
N MET A 282 -40.75 -35.56 -24.20
CA MET A 282 -40.21 -34.58 -25.15
C MET A 282 -41.15 -34.35 -26.34
N GLN A 283 -41.39 -33.06 -26.66
CA GLN A 283 -42.18 -32.70 -27.85
C GLN A 283 -41.42 -32.93 -29.16
N SER A 284 -40.10 -32.83 -29.14
CA SER A 284 -39.21 -33.07 -30.29
C SER A 284 -37.85 -33.53 -29.83
N PRO A 285 -37.07 -34.23 -30.69
CA PRO A 285 -35.72 -34.67 -30.36
C PRO A 285 -34.79 -33.52 -29.98
N THR A 286 -33.90 -33.80 -29.01
CA THR A 286 -32.89 -32.85 -28.52
C THR A 286 -31.52 -33.28 -29.02
N LEU A 287 -30.71 -32.32 -29.48
CA LEU A 287 -29.34 -32.55 -29.92
C LEU A 287 -28.42 -32.62 -28.70
N THR A 288 -27.92 -33.82 -28.38
CA THR A 288 -27.08 -34.04 -27.18
C THR A 288 -25.60 -33.91 -27.46
N CYS A 289 -25.13 -34.21 -28.67
CA CYS A 289 -23.74 -34.06 -29.08
C CYS A 289 -23.64 -33.76 -30.57
N LYS A 290 -22.71 -32.89 -30.97
CA LYS A 290 -22.36 -32.63 -32.36
C LYS A 290 -20.86 -32.45 -32.54
N GLY A 291 -20.33 -32.92 -33.70
CA GLY A 291 -18.92 -32.78 -33.99
C GLY A 291 -18.58 -32.88 -35.46
N THR A 292 -17.41 -32.42 -35.83
CA THR A 292 -16.83 -32.48 -37.17
C THR A 292 -15.57 -33.33 -37.17
N GLU A 293 -15.23 -33.92 -38.31
CA GLU A 293 -13.96 -34.63 -38.55
C GLU A 293 -13.59 -35.63 -37.44
N LEU A 294 -12.51 -35.34 -36.68
CA LEU A 294 -12.03 -36.20 -35.59
C LEU A 294 -13.09 -36.41 -34.50
N ILE A 295 -13.82 -35.35 -34.15
CA ILE A 295 -14.90 -35.41 -33.14
C ILE A 295 -16.07 -36.25 -33.70
N ALA A 296 -16.43 -36.08 -34.97
CA ALA A 296 -17.47 -36.88 -35.60
C ALA A 296 -17.12 -38.39 -35.60
N LYS A 297 -15.86 -38.73 -35.88
CA LYS A 297 -15.36 -40.09 -35.77
C LYS A 297 -15.49 -40.66 -34.36
N GLN A 298 -15.10 -39.89 -33.34
CA GLN A 298 -15.24 -40.29 -31.94
C GLN A 298 -16.71 -40.51 -31.54
N ILE A 299 -17.62 -39.64 -31.98
CA ILE A 299 -19.08 -39.79 -31.75
C ILE A 299 -19.55 -41.08 -32.34
N ILE A 300 -19.17 -41.42 -33.58
CA ILE A 300 -19.55 -42.63 -34.27
C ILE A 300 -18.99 -43.87 -33.55
N ASP A 301 -17.71 -43.86 -33.17
CA ASP A 301 -17.07 -44.97 -32.48
C ASP A 301 -17.74 -45.28 -31.12
N ILE A 302 -18.11 -44.21 -30.37
CA ILE A 302 -18.84 -44.35 -29.09
C ILE A 302 -20.26 -44.86 -29.33
N ALA A 303 -20.97 -44.33 -30.33
CA ALA A 303 -22.30 -44.80 -30.69
C ALA A 303 -22.31 -46.31 -31.03
N ILE A 304 -21.35 -46.76 -31.84
CA ILE A 304 -21.21 -48.20 -32.20
C ILE A 304 -20.90 -49.03 -30.94
N LYS A 305 -20.00 -48.57 -30.07
CA LYS A 305 -19.63 -49.26 -28.82
C LYS A 305 -20.81 -49.42 -27.86
N HIS A 306 -21.73 -48.45 -27.82
CA HIS A 306 -22.89 -48.46 -26.96
C HIS A 306 -24.18 -48.92 -27.66
N ASN A 307 -24.06 -49.51 -28.84
CA ASN A 307 -25.19 -50.00 -29.66
C ASN A 307 -26.23 -48.92 -30.02
N VAL A 308 -25.79 -47.67 -30.12
CA VAL A 308 -26.62 -46.56 -30.59
C VAL A 308 -26.66 -46.58 -32.11
N PRO A 309 -27.86 -46.64 -32.75
CA PRO A 309 -27.99 -46.68 -34.19
C PRO A 309 -27.34 -45.48 -34.87
N VAL A 310 -26.52 -45.72 -35.88
CA VAL A 310 -25.85 -44.68 -36.68
C VAL A 310 -26.46 -44.66 -38.07
N ILE A 311 -27.07 -43.56 -38.47
CA ILE A 311 -27.79 -43.37 -39.71
C ILE A 311 -27.03 -42.46 -40.66
N ASP A 312 -26.81 -42.94 -41.88
CA ASP A 312 -26.19 -42.15 -42.94
C ASP A 312 -27.22 -41.22 -43.60
N ASN A 313 -27.20 -39.93 -43.24
CA ASN A 313 -28.03 -38.91 -43.87
C ASN A 313 -27.29 -37.56 -43.93
N PRO A 314 -26.47 -37.36 -44.97
CA PRO A 314 -25.64 -36.16 -45.08
C PRO A 314 -26.40 -34.82 -45.08
N PRO A 315 -27.58 -34.69 -45.76
CA PRO A 315 -28.34 -33.45 -45.71
C PRO A 315 -28.82 -33.08 -44.30
N VAL A 316 -29.41 -34.06 -43.57
CA VAL A 316 -29.94 -33.87 -42.23
C VAL A 316 -28.81 -33.61 -41.22
N ALA A 317 -27.71 -34.38 -41.30
CA ALA A 317 -26.56 -34.17 -40.42
C ALA A 317 -25.98 -32.75 -40.53
N ARG A 318 -25.84 -32.21 -41.74
CA ARG A 318 -25.38 -30.86 -41.99
C ARG A 318 -26.36 -29.79 -41.51
N ALA A 319 -27.65 -30.02 -41.70
CA ALA A 319 -28.70 -29.10 -41.24
C ALA A 319 -28.73 -29.05 -39.71
N LEU A 320 -28.74 -30.19 -39.02
CA LEU A 320 -28.67 -30.30 -37.55
C LEU A 320 -27.44 -29.58 -36.99
N PHE A 321 -26.27 -29.83 -37.59
CA PHE A 321 -25.02 -29.21 -37.11
C PHE A 321 -25.05 -27.69 -37.20
N ARG A 322 -25.66 -27.09 -38.25
CA ARG A 322 -25.72 -25.65 -38.48
C ARG A 322 -26.80 -24.94 -37.69
N MET A 323 -27.98 -25.57 -37.57
CA MET A 323 -29.21 -24.93 -37.11
C MET A 323 -29.53 -25.17 -35.63
N VAL A 324 -28.95 -26.22 -35.04
CA VAL A 324 -29.31 -26.66 -33.68
C VAL A 324 -28.10 -26.56 -32.78
N ASP A 325 -28.24 -25.88 -31.65
CA ASP A 325 -27.20 -25.85 -30.62
C ASP A 325 -27.29 -27.03 -29.65
N LEU A 326 -26.18 -27.31 -28.92
CA LEU A 326 -26.15 -28.42 -27.96
C LEU A 326 -27.25 -28.24 -26.90
N ASN A 327 -27.92 -29.34 -26.55
CA ASN A 327 -29.02 -29.42 -25.62
C ASN A 327 -30.28 -28.62 -26.05
N GLN A 328 -30.40 -28.29 -27.34
CA GLN A 328 -31.61 -27.69 -27.91
C GLN A 328 -32.45 -28.69 -28.70
N GLN A 329 -33.73 -28.43 -28.71
CA GLN A 329 -34.68 -29.19 -29.54
C GLN A 329 -34.51 -28.84 -31.02
N ILE A 330 -34.75 -29.80 -31.91
CA ILE A 330 -34.68 -29.54 -33.33
C ILE A 330 -35.76 -28.54 -33.78
N PRO A 331 -35.48 -27.64 -34.73
CA PRO A 331 -36.46 -26.72 -35.25
C PRO A 331 -37.52 -27.40 -36.12
N PRO A 332 -38.74 -26.80 -36.29
CA PRO A 332 -39.85 -27.38 -37.05
C PRO A 332 -39.52 -27.79 -38.49
N GLU A 333 -38.56 -27.09 -39.10
CA GLU A 333 -38.08 -27.34 -40.46
C GLU A 333 -37.47 -28.75 -40.64
N LEU A 334 -36.92 -29.30 -39.55
CA LEU A 334 -36.26 -30.61 -39.54
C LEU A 334 -37.19 -31.76 -39.05
N TYR A 335 -38.39 -31.43 -38.55
CA TYR A 335 -39.30 -32.44 -37.98
C TYR A 335 -39.59 -33.59 -38.92
N LYS A 336 -39.95 -33.31 -40.17
CA LYS A 336 -40.29 -34.36 -41.17
C LYS A 336 -39.13 -35.31 -41.42
N ALA A 337 -37.94 -34.75 -41.67
CA ALA A 337 -36.74 -35.54 -41.98
C ALA A 337 -36.24 -36.34 -40.76
N VAL A 338 -36.34 -35.80 -39.57
CA VAL A 338 -35.93 -36.52 -38.36
C VAL A 338 -36.98 -37.53 -37.93
N ALA A 339 -38.28 -37.30 -38.18
CA ALA A 339 -39.34 -38.28 -37.93
C ALA A 339 -39.20 -39.49 -38.81
N GLU A 340 -38.83 -39.35 -40.06
CA GLU A 340 -38.52 -40.47 -40.94
C GLU A 340 -37.36 -41.34 -40.42
N ILE A 341 -36.31 -40.68 -39.90
CA ILE A 341 -35.18 -41.38 -39.28
C ILE A 341 -35.62 -42.09 -38.00
N LEU A 342 -36.44 -41.47 -37.16
CA LEU A 342 -36.95 -42.04 -35.91
C LEU A 342 -37.80 -43.29 -36.21
N LEU A 343 -38.71 -43.24 -37.19
CA LEU A 343 -39.50 -44.40 -37.61
C LEU A 343 -38.63 -45.60 -38.05
N PHE A 344 -37.56 -45.32 -38.78
CA PHE A 344 -36.58 -46.32 -39.18
C PHE A 344 -35.87 -46.95 -37.98
N VAL A 345 -35.38 -46.07 -37.02
CA VAL A 345 -34.71 -46.53 -35.80
C VAL A 345 -35.62 -47.34 -34.88
N TYR A 346 -36.86 -46.91 -34.66
CA TYR A 346 -37.84 -47.68 -33.88
C TYR A 346 -38.28 -48.97 -34.56
N GLY A 347 -38.32 -49.00 -35.90
CA GLY A 347 -38.53 -50.23 -36.67
C GLY A 347 -37.40 -51.25 -36.48
N LEU A 348 -36.15 -50.80 -36.36
CA LEU A 348 -34.99 -51.66 -36.07
C LEU A 348 -34.95 -52.13 -34.59
N LYS A 349 -35.54 -51.44 -33.67
CA LYS A 349 -35.61 -51.84 -32.23
C LYS A 349 -36.72 -52.84 -31.94
N LYS A 350 -37.70 -53.05 -32.88
CA LYS A 350 -38.83 -54.00 -32.75
C LYS A 350 -38.66 -55.32 -33.49
N GLY A 351 -37.66 -55.52 -34.31
CA GLY A 351 -37.28 -56.76 -34.96
C GLY A 351 -36.02 -57.35 -34.32
#